data_05b35bad3a399c139cc629410444688d
#
_entry.id   05b35bad3a399c139cc629410444688d
#
_cell.length_a   1.000
_cell.length_b   1.000
_cell.length_c   1.000
_cell.angle_alpha   90.00
_cell.angle_beta   90.00
_cell.angle_gamma   90.00
#
_symmetry.space_group_name_H-M   'P 1'
#
loop_
_entity.id
_entity.type
_entity.pdbx_description
1 polymer ?
#
loop_
_entity_poly.entity_id
_entity_poly.type
_entity_poly.pdbx_seq_one_letter_code
_entity_poly.pdbx_strand_id
1 'polypeptide(L)'
;RFDLRDFGWVSSVKNQGAIGACWTFGTCGSLESALLKAADTEYDFSENNVQNSMIKYSIYGHTIENEGGTEFMGAGYLLSWLGMFPSRYDSYDELGKISPLISTNEDIHVQDMIFVHPRMNSTDNNQLKDTLIKYGGLWVGYNAQQQAPYYNSKTAAQYYNGTEEANHAVLLVGWDDSYSKDNFMITPPGDGAFILKNSWGTDFGDEGYLYISYYDTQFVRGYPAIGVIVNNTVSYNKNYQIDITGMDKYENFNLSQVYYANEFEALGNDLIAAVGT
;
A
#
# COMPACT_ATOMS: atom_id res chain seq x y z
N ARG A 1 -4.49 22.52 -3.19
CA ARG A 1 -5.13 21.26 -2.82
C ARG A 1 -5.31 20.37 -4.06
N PHE A 2 -5.09 19.10 -3.87
CA PHE A 2 -5.41 18.03 -4.84
C PHE A 2 -6.01 16.85 -4.07
N ASP A 3 -7.06 16.23 -4.60
CA ASP A 3 -7.74 15.12 -3.95
C ASP A 3 -8.29 14.17 -5.01
N LEU A 4 -7.89 12.90 -4.99
CA LEU A 4 -8.33 11.90 -5.95
C LEU A 4 -9.83 11.65 -5.90
N ARG A 5 -10.48 11.94 -4.75
CA ARG A 5 -11.94 11.83 -4.59
C ARG A 5 -12.68 12.79 -5.50
N ASP A 6 -12.13 13.99 -5.75
CA ASP A 6 -12.72 15.01 -6.63
C ASP A 6 -12.82 14.53 -8.09
N PHE A 7 -12.08 13.47 -8.44
CA PHE A 7 -12.04 12.87 -9.78
C PHE A 7 -12.71 11.49 -9.83
N GLY A 8 -13.21 10.95 -8.73
CA GLY A 8 -13.71 9.57 -8.65
C GLY A 8 -12.64 8.48 -8.72
N TRP A 9 -11.39 8.80 -8.40
CA TRP A 9 -10.26 7.86 -8.50
C TRP A 9 -9.93 7.16 -7.17
N VAL A 10 -10.90 7.03 -6.29
CA VAL A 10 -10.76 6.35 -5.00
C VAL A 10 -11.90 5.38 -4.81
N SER A 11 -11.62 4.10 -4.59
CA SER A 11 -12.61 3.09 -4.25
C SER A 11 -13.23 3.32 -2.87
N SER A 12 -14.34 2.65 -2.58
CA SER A 12 -15.06 2.78 -1.30
C SER A 12 -14.17 2.53 -0.08
N VAL A 13 -14.52 3.15 1.05
CA VAL A 13 -13.86 2.90 2.34
C VAL A 13 -14.29 1.53 2.86
N LYS A 14 -13.31 0.74 3.30
CA LYS A 14 -13.49 -0.61 3.83
C LYS A 14 -13.14 -0.68 5.32
N ASN A 15 -13.40 -1.83 5.96
CA ASN A 15 -13.10 -2.04 7.37
C ASN A 15 -12.31 -3.35 7.55
N GLN A 16 -11.08 -3.24 8.06
CA GLN A 16 -10.20 -4.38 8.35
C GLN A 16 -10.58 -5.17 9.60
N GLY A 17 -11.52 -4.65 10.43
CA GLY A 17 -11.88 -5.29 11.69
C GLY A 17 -10.76 -5.22 12.72
N ALA A 18 -10.59 -6.28 13.48
CA ALA A 18 -9.72 -6.32 14.66
C ALA A 18 -8.30 -6.84 14.38
N ILE A 19 -7.99 -7.27 13.17
CA ILE A 19 -6.70 -7.90 12.86
C ILE A 19 -5.73 -6.96 12.14
N GLY A 20 -4.44 -7.29 12.16
CA GLY A 20 -3.36 -6.52 11.54
C GLY A 20 -3.31 -6.64 10.01
N ALA A 21 -4.42 -6.31 9.32
CA ALA A 21 -4.55 -6.45 7.87
C ALA A 21 -4.42 -5.13 7.08
N CYS A 22 -4.09 -4.02 7.72
CA CYS A 22 -4.03 -2.69 7.09
C CYS A 22 -3.20 -2.66 5.80
N TRP A 23 -2.11 -3.40 5.76
CA TRP A 23 -1.21 -3.48 4.62
C TRP A 23 -1.91 -4.05 3.37
N THR A 24 -2.85 -4.99 3.51
CA THR A 24 -3.60 -5.56 2.39
C THR A 24 -4.60 -4.56 1.81
N PHE A 25 -5.26 -3.78 2.69
CA PHE A 25 -6.17 -2.71 2.27
C PHE A 25 -5.44 -1.58 1.54
N GLY A 26 -4.23 -1.23 1.98
CA GLY A 26 -3.37 -0.30 1.25
C GLY A 26 -2.95 -0.85 -0.12
N THR A 27 -2.63 -2.14 -0.20
CA THR A 27 -2.23 -2.83 -1.44
C THR A 27 -3.38 -2.87 -2.45
N CYS A 28 -4.56 -3.36 -2.04
CA CYS A 28 -5.75 -3.39 -2.89
C CYS A 28 -6.17 -1.97 -3.30
N GLY A 29 -6.21 -1.04 -2.34
CA GLY A 29 -6.61 0.34 -2.60
C GLY A 29 -5.69 1.07 -3.59
N SER A 30 -4.38 0.79 -3.58
CA SER A 30 -3.46 1.38 -4.56
C SER A 30 -3.75 0.90 -5.97
N LEU A 31 -3.96 -0.41 -6.18
CA LEU A 31 -4.33 -0.95 -7.47
C LEU A 31 -5.71 -0.49 -7.93
N GLU A 32 -6.71 -0.52 -7.04
CA GLU A 32 -8.07 -0.03 -7.32
C GLU A 32 -8.07 1.43 -7.78
N SER A 33 -7.33 2.29 -7.08
CA SER A 33 -7.18 3.71 -7.45
C SER A 33 -6.49 3.90 -8.79
N ALA A 34 -5.43 3.14 -9.06
CA ALA A 34 -4.71 3.21 -10.33
C ALA A 34 -5.59 2.78 -11.52
N LEU A 35 -6.44 1.75 -11.34
CA LEU A 35 -7.39 1.27 -12.35
C LEU A 35 -8.54 2.26 -12.57
N LEU A 36 -9.12 2.82 -11.50
CA LEU A 36 -10.12 3.88 -11.60
C LEU A 36 -9.60 5.06 -12.40
N LYS A 37 -8.36 5.48 -12.10
CA LYS A 37 -7.72 6.59 -12.79
C LYS A 37 -7.42 6.27 -14.27
N ALA A 38 -6.96 5.06 -14.58
CA ALA A 38 -6.50 4.70 -15.92
C ALA A 38 -7.64 4.30 -16.86
N ALA A 39 -8.70 3.66 -16.36
CA ALA A 39 -9.72 3.01 -17.13
C ALA A 39 -11.17 3.38 -16.74
N ASP A 40 -11.35 4.25 -15.75
CA ASP A 40 -12.67 4.62 -15.21
C ASP A 40 -13.52 3.36 -14.86
N THR A 41 -12.83 2.34 -14.34
CA THR A 41 -13.43 1.04 -13.99
C THR A 41 -13.17 0.75 -12.53
N GLU A 42 -14.26 0.58 -11.78
CA GLU A 42 -14.19 0.22 -10.36
C GLU A 42 -13.95 -1.28 -10.22
N TYR A 43 -12.95 -1.61 -9.41
CA TYR A 43 -12.67 -2.96 -8.94
C TYR A 43 -12.76 -2.99 -7.42
N ASP A 44 -13.17 -4.14 -6.91
CA ASP A 44 -13.17 -4.48 -5.50
C ASP A 44 -12.40 -5.79 -5.34
N PHE A 45 -11.15 -5.67 -4.90
CA PHE A 45 -10.24 -6.81 -4.76
C PHE A 45 -10.29 -7.42 -3.37
N SER A 46 -9.86 -8.70 -3.30
CA SER A 46 -9.86 -9.49 -2.10
C SER A 46 -8.63 -9.20 -1.24
N GLU A 47 -8.77 -8.40 -0.20
CA GLU A 47 -7.77 -8.24 0.86
C GLU A 47 -7.56 -9.57 1.61
N ASN A 48 -8.62 -10.39 1.69
CA ASN A 48 -8.57 -11.71 2.30
C ASN A 48 -7.58 -12.64 1.59
N ASN A 49 -7.59 -12.66 0.26
CA ASN A 49 -6.66 -13.47 -0.53
C ASN A 49 -5.22 -12.98 -0.37
N VAL A 50 -4.99 -11.66 -0.45
CA VAL A 50 -3.66 -11.06 -0.23
C VAL A 50 -3.12 -11.48 1.13
N GLN A 51 -3.91 -11.34 2.19
CA GLN A 51 -3.50 -11.69 3.55
C GLN A 51 -3.21 -13.17 3.70
N ASN A 52 -4.17 -14.04 3.34
CA ASN A 52 -4.04 -15.47 3.55
C ASN A 52 -2.92 -16.09 2.70
N SER A 53 -2.61 -15.51 1.55
CA SER A 53 -1.48 -15.97 0.73
C SER A 53 -0.11 -15.67 1.35
N MET A 54 -0.04 -14.68 2.23
CA MET A 54 1.22 -14.21 2.83
C MET A 54 1.38 -14.60 4.31
N ILE A 55 0.37 -15.17 4.97
CA ILE A 55 0.46 -15.63 6.35
C ILE A 55 0.92 -17.09 6.44
N LYS A 56 1.26 -17.54 7.63
CA LYS A 56 1.89 -18.86 7.90
C LYS A 56 1.14 -20.09 7.40
N TYR A 57 -0.16 -20.00 7.13
CA TYR A 57 -0.95 -21.11 6.59
C TYR A 57 -0.74 -21.33 5.09
N SER A 58 -0.23 -20.33 4.38
CA SER A 58 0.16 -20.46 2.99
C SER A 58 1.54 -21.08 2.87
N ILE A 59 1.77 -21.83 1.78
CA ILE A 59 3.10 -22.31 1.42
C ILE A 59 4.08 -21.15 1.11
N TYR A 60 3.57 -19.98 0.86
CA TYR A 60 4.33 -18.76 0.61
C TYR A 60 4.41 -17.84 1.83
N GLY A 61 3.68 -18.18 2.91
CA GLY A 61 3.56 -17.32 4.07
C GLY A 61 4.83 -17.30 4.93
N HIS A 62 5.16 -16.12 5.43
CA HIS A 62 6.31 -15.90 6.30
C HIS A 62 5.96 -15.06 7.54
N THR A 63 4.73 -14.67 7.70
CA THR A 63 4.24 -13.95 8.89
C THR A 63 3.17 -14.74 9.62
N ILE A 64 2.90 -14.41 10.86
CA ILE A 64 1.77 -14.97 11.59
C ILE A 64 0.52 -14.11 11.42
N GLU A 65 -0.62 -14.76 11.59
CA GLU A 65 -1.92 -14.28 11.16
C GLU A 65 -2.34 -12.91 11.69
N ASN A 66 -1.79 -12.40 12.73
CA ASN A 66 -2.17 -11.13 13.34
C ASN A 66 -1.00 -10.20 13.63
N GLU A 67 0.16 -10.44 13.08
CA GLU A 67 1.35 -9.59 13.29
C GLU A 67 1.47 -8.43 12.28
N GLY A 68 0.52 -8.34 11.35
CA GLY A 68 0.58 -7.35 10.29
C GLY A 68 1.42 -7.81 9.10
N GLY A 69 1.80 -6.87 8.26
CA GLY A 69 2.64 -7.09 7.10
C GLY A 69 3.30 -5.80 6.64
N THR A 70 4.12 -5.92 5.60
CA THR A 70 4.93 -4.82 5.08
C THR A 70 4.48 -4.41 3.68
N GLU A 71 4.97 -3.27 3.25
CA GLU A 71 4.82 -2.79 1.88
C GLU A 71 5.39 -3.76 0.85
N PHE A 72 6.48 -4.45 1.18
CA PHE A 72 7.13 -5.41 0.29
C PHE A 72 6.34 -6.72 0.17
N MET A 73 5.58 -7.12 1.19
CA MET A 73 4.66 -8.24 1.10
C MET A 73 3.54 -7.95 0.09
N GLY A 74 2.95 -6.76 0.16
CA GLY A 74 1.94 -6.31 -0.78
C GLY A 74 2.48 -6.24 -2.22
N ALA A 75 3.65 -5.63 -2.40
CA ALA A 75 4.32 -5.55 -3.69
C ALA A 75 4.68 -6.95 -4.23
N GLY A 76 5.21 -7.83 -3.39
CA GLY A 76 5.54 -9.20 -3.76
C GLY A 76 4.33 -9.99 -4.23
N TYR A 77 3.21 -9.90 -3.51
CA TYR A 77 1.95 -10.51 -3.93
C TYR A 77 1.49 -10.02 -5.30
N LEU A 78 1.49 -8.71 -5.53
CA LEU A 78 1.08 -8.14 -6.82
C LEU A 78 1.99 -8.57 -7.98
N LEU A 79 3.31 -8.51 -7.76
CA LEU A 79 4.30 -8.83 -8.79
C LEU A 79 4.48 -10.33 -9.01
N SER A 80 4.05 -11.19 -8.08
CA SER A 80 4.11 -12.64 -8.23
C SER A 80 3.06 -13.23 -9.17
N TRP A 81 2.02 -12.46 -9.49
CA TRP A 81 0.88 -12.90 -10.29
C TRP A 81 0.07 -14.03 -9.63
N LEU A 82 0.05 -14.08 -8.29
CA LEU A 82 -0.78 -15.01 -7.53
C LEU A 82 -2.27 -14.67 -7.58
N GLY A 83 -2.63 -13.47 -7.93
CA GLY A 83 -3.96 -12.88 -8.07
C GLY A 83 -3.75 -11.43 -8.56
N MET A 84 -4.69 -10.61 -8.73
CA MET A 84 -5.68 -10.11 -7.75
C MET A 84 -7.07 -10.62 -8.10
N PHE A 85 -7.72 -11.27 -7.15
CA PHE A 85 -9.10 -11.72 -7.31
C PHE A 85 -10.10 -10.64 -6.96
N PRO A 86 -11.24 -10.56 -7.67
CA PRO A 86 -12.39 -9.83 -7.17
C PRO A 86 -12.86 -10.34 -5.81
N SER A 87 -13.24 -9.43 -4.91
CA SER A 87 -13.66 -9.76 -3.54
C SER A 87 -14.89 -10.68 -3.47
N ARG A 88 -15.73 -10.71 -4.51
CA ARG A 88 -16.88 -11.61 -4.60
C ARG A 88 -16.50 -13.09 -4.61
N TYR A 89 -15.28 -13.46 -4.97
CA TYR A 89 -14.78 -14.85 -4.94
C TYR A 89 -14.15 -15.21 -3.60
N ASP A 90 -13.66 -14.22 -2.88
CA ASP A 90 -12.98 -14.36 -1.59
C ASP A 90 -13.17 -13.10 -0.76
N SER A 91 -14.37 -12.93 -0.21
CA SER A 91 -14.74 -11.76 0.58
C SER A 91 -13.98 -11.71 1.90
N TYR A 92 -13.66 -10.50 2.35
CA TYR A 92 -12.96 -10.28 3.60
C TYR A 92 -13.77 -10.76 4.81
N ASP A 93 -13.15 -11.55 5.66
CA ASP A 93 -13.74 -12.11 6.88
C ASP A 93 -12.73 -12.23 8.03
N GLU A 94 -11.73 -11.37 8.02
CA GLU A 94 -10.59 -11.41 8.94
C GLU A 94 -9.80 -12.73 8.77
N LEU A 95 -9.93 -13.65 9.70
CA LEU A 95 -9.27 -14.96 9.68
C LEU A 95 -10.27 -16.12 9.68
N GLY A 96 -11.49 -15.85 9.23
CA GLY A 96 -12.59 -16.84 9.28
C GLY A 96 -12.44 -18.02 8.34
N LYS A 97 -11.67 -17.86 7.26
CA LYS A 97 -11.45 -18.94 6.26
C LYS A 97 -10.07 -18.88 5.63
N ILE A 98 -9.67 -19.97 5.02
CA ILE A 98 -8.47 -20.05 4.17
C ILE A 98 -8.87 -19.67 2.75
N SER A 99 -8.15 -18.73 2.16
CA SER A 99 -8.36 -18.32 0.78
C SER A 99 -7.97 -19.39 -0.21
N PRO A 100 -8.74 -19.58 -1.28
CA PRO A 100 -8.34 -20.45 -2.37
C PRO A 100 -7.19 -19.83 -3.18
N LEU A 101 -6.20 -20.64 -3.53
CA LEU A 101 -5.20 -20.29 -4.55
C LEU A 101 -5.70 -20.80 -5.90
N ILE A 102 -6.64 -20.11 -6.50
CA ILE A 102 -7.20 -20.41 -7.80
C ILE A 102 -7.01 -19.22 -8.74
N SER A 103 -6.82 -19.50 -10.00
CA SER A 103 -6.84 -18.51 -11.06
C SER A 103 -8.24 -18.36 -11.62
N THR A 104 -8.65 -17.16 -11.91
CA THR A 104 -9.93 -16.84 -12.56
C THR A 104 -9.67 -16.14 -13.90
N ASN A 105 -10.69 -16.03 -14.75
CA ASN A 105 -10.58 -15.27 -15.99
C ASN A 105 -10.58 -13.74 -15.76
N GLU A 106 -10.68 -13.31 -14.50
CA GLU A 106 -10.78 -11.91 -14.10
C GLU A 106 -9.58 -11.45 -13.31
N ASP A 107 -8.56 -12.30 -13.19
CA ASP A 107 -7.33 -11.98 -12.47
C ASP A 107 -6.59 -10.86 -13.18
N ILE A 108 -6.08 -9.91 -12.40
CA ILE A 108 -5.26 -8.80 -12.90
C ILE A 108 -3.82 -9.04 -12.46
N HIS A 109 -2.92 -9.03 -13.44
CA HIS A 109 -1.49 -9.18 -13.21
C HIS A 109 -0.80 -7.82 -13.24
N VAL A 110 -0.23 -7.43 -12.12
CA VAL A 110 0.59 -6.22 -12.04
C VAL A 110 1.96 -6.49 -12.65
N GLN A 111 2.36 -5.67 -13.61
CA GLN A 111 3.62 -5.82 -14.34
C GLN A 111 4.66 -4.77 -13.98
N ASP A 112 4.23 -3.69 -13.33
CA ASP A 112 5.15 -2.60 -12.95
C ASP A 112 4.61 -1.82 -11.75
N MET A 113 5.52 -1.38 -10.88
CA MET A 113 5.22 -0.62 -9.67
C MET A 113 6.25 0.50 -9.51
N ILE A 114 5.87 1.54 -8.80
CA ILE A 114 6.76 2.64 -8.44
C ILE A 114 6.99 2.68 -6.94
N PHE A 115 8.26 2.74 -6.55
CA PHE A 115 8.71 2.92 -5.18
C PHE A 115 9.23 4.35 -5.02
N VAL A 116 8.53 5.14 -4.22
CA VAL A 116 8.88 6.52 -3.92
C VAL A 116 9.72 6.54 -2.65
N HIS A 117 10.92 7.10 -2.72
CA HIS A 117 11.81 7.18 -1.57
C HIS A 117 11.15 7.81 -0.34
N PRO A 118 11.51 7.33 0.86
CA PRO A 118 11.09 7.96 2.11
C PRO A 118 11.41 9.45 2.12
N ARG A 119 10.52 10.23 2.71
CA ARG A 119 10.70 11.68 2.85
C ARG A 119 11.90 12.00 3.73
N MET A 120 12.76 12.90 3.30
CA MET A 120 13.89 13.35 4.11
C MET A 120 13.48 14.35 5.21
N ASN A 121 12.45 15.14 4.97
CA ASN A 121 11.95 16.16 5.90
C ASN A 121 10.50 16.57 5.54
N SER A 122 9.91 17.50 6.30
CA SER A 122 8.53 17.97 6.14
C SER A 122 8.26 18.73 4.83
N THR A 123 9.27 19.21 4.16
CA THR A 123 9.15 19.93 2.88
C THR A 123 9.43 19.04 1.67
N ASP A 124 9.86 17.81 1.88
CA ASP A 124 10.14 16.82 0.84
C ASP A 124 8.85 16.10 0.41
N ASN A 125 7.96 16.84 -0.24
CA ASN A 125 6.61 16.37 -0.59
C ASN A 125 6.40 16.21 -2.10
N ASN A 126 7.26 16.79 -2.94
CA ASN A 126 7.00 16.91 -4.38
C ASN A 126 6.92 15.55 -5.06
N GLN A 127 7.84 14.63 -4.74
CA GLN A 127 7.85 13.32 -5.37
C GLN A 127 6.57 12.52 -5.06
N LEU A 128 6.06 12.57 -3.82
CA LEU A 128 4.78 11.96 -3.45
C LEU A 128 3.62 12.59 -4.23
N LYS A 129 3.58 13.93 -4.30
CA LYS A 129 2.53 14.66 -5.02
C LYS A 129 2.53 14.36 -6.51
N ASP A 130 3.69 14.39 -7.15
CA ASP A 130 3.84 14.10 -8.58
C ASP A 130 3.45 12.67 -8.91
N THR A 131 3.86 11.70 -8.06
CA THR A 131 3.53 10.28 -8.23
C THR A 131 2.03 10.04 -8.06
N LEU A 132 1.41 10.66 -7.05
CA LEU A 132 -0.03 10.57 -6.82
C LEU A 132 -0.84 11.11 -8.00
N ILE A 133 -0.45 12.29 -8.53
CA ILE A 133 -1.09 12.86 -9.74
C ILE A 133 -0.95 11.89 -10.92
N LYS A 134 0.21 11.29 -11.07
CA LYS A 134 0.53 10.48 -12.27
C LYS A 134 -0.13 9.11 -12.23
N TYR A 135 -0.12 8.42 -11.09
CA TYR A 135 -0.45 7.01 -11.01
C TYR A 135 -1.70 6.67 -10.17
N GLY A 136 -2.20 7.59 -9.35
CA GLY A 136 -3.31 7.33 -8.43
C GLY A 136 -2.84 7.11 -7.00
N GLY A 137 -3.66 6.49 -6.16
CA GLY A 137 -3.42 6.30 -4.75
C GLY A 137 -2.15 5.50 -4.43
N LEU A 138 -1.43 5.93 -3.40
CA LEU A 138 -0.18 5.29 -2.98
C LEU A 138 -0.34 4.61 -1.63
N TRP A 139 0.15 3.38 -1.52
CA TRP A 139 0.38 2.73 -0.24
C TRP A 139 1.40 3.53 0.56
N VAL A 140 1.09 3.87 1.81
CA VAL A 140 1.99 4.61 2.70
C VAL A 140 1.89 4.11 4.13
N GLY A 141 3.01 4.20 4.86
CA GLY A 141 3.06 3.91 6.29
C GLY A 141 3.16 5.17 7.14
N TYR A 142 2.58 5.13 8.34
CA TYR A 142 2.70 6.17 9.35
C TYR A 142 2.55 5.59 10.76
N ASN A 143 2.92 6.35 11.78
CA ASN A 143 2.66 5.98 13.18
C ASN A 143 1.24 6.42 13.54
N ALA A 144 0.30 5.47 13.57
CA ALA A 144 -1.09 5.74 13.87
C ALA A 144 -1.31 5.98 15.36
N GLN A 145 -1.83 7.15 15.68
CA GLN A 145 -2.26 7.54 17.00
C GLN A 145 -3.74 7.88 16.95
N GLN A 146 -4.55 7.23 17.79
CA GLN A 146 -6.01 7.40 17.77
C GLN A 146 -6.52 8.28 18.91
N GLN A 147 -5.62 8.85 19.69
CA GLN A 147 -5.95 9.56 20.92
C GLN A 147 -5.17 10.88 21.04
N ALA A 148 -5.69 11.76 21.89
CA ALA A 148 -4.97 12.95 22.32
C ALA A 148 -3.61 12.57 22.95
N PRO A 149 -2.57 13.37 22.76
CA PRO A 149 -2.62 14.68 22.09
C PRO A 149 -2.34 14.63 20.58
N TYR A 150 -2.14 13.48 19.97
CA TYR A 150 -1.68 13.36 18.57
C TYR A 150 -2.81 13.39 17.55
N TYR A 151 -4.01 12.90 17.91
CA TYR A 151 -5.16 12.83 17.01
C TYR A 151 -6.32 13.70 17.50
N ASN A 152 -6.83 14.56 16.64
CA ASN A 152 -8.00 15.38 16.85
C ASN A 152 -9.21 14.77 16.15
N SER A 153 -10.10 14.13 16.91
CA SER A 153 -11.29 13.48 16.36
C SER A 153 -12.32 14.43 15.75
N LYS A 154 -12.29 15.74 16.09
CA LYS A 154 -13.22 16.73 15.53
C LYS A 154 -12.86 17.16 14.12
N THR A 155 -11.59 17.11 13.78
CA THR A 155 -11.06 17.54 12.48
C THR A 155 -10.44 16.40 11.70
N ALA A 156 -10.50 15.16 12.26
CA ALA A 156 -9.84 13.97 11.72
C ALA A 156 -8.33 14.20 11.43
N ALA A 157 -7.65 15.02 12.23
CA ALA A 157 -6.29 15.47 11.97
C ALA A 157 -5.29 14.85 12.95
N GLN A 158 -4.20 14.31 12.41
CA GLN A 158 -3.10 13.75 13.18
C GLN A 158 -1.79 14.49 12.95
N TYR A 159 -1.10 14.76 14.03
CA TYR A 159 0.31 15.17 14.02
C TYR A 159 1.08 14.40 15.10
N TYR A 160 1.89 13.46 14.68
CA TYR A 160 2.82 12.74 15.55
C TYR A 160 4.22 13.35 15.42
N ASN A 161 4.79 13.75 16.56
CA ASN A 161 6.11 14.35 16.65
C ASN A 161 7.09 13.49 17.48
N GLY A 162 6.76 12.21 17.66
CA GLY A 162 7.58 11.22 18.35
C GLY A 162 8.59 10.52 17.44
N THR A 163 9.17 9.45 17.98
CA THR A 163 10.24 8.67 17.31
C THR A 163 9.90 7.21 17.08
N GLU A 164 8.72 6.76 17.51
CA GLU A 164 8.27 5.39 17.25
C GLU A 164 7.95 5.22 15.76
N GLU A 165 8.41 4.13 15.20
CA GLU A 165 8.28 3.83 13.77
C GLU A 165 6.81 3.70 13.34
N ALA A 166 6.59 3.71 12.02
CA ALA A 166 5.30 3.46 11.43
C ALA A 166 4.74 2.09 11.87
N ASN A 167 3.46 2.06 12.24
CA ASN A 167 2.76 0.86 12.71
C ASN A 167 1.44 0.60 11.96
N HIS A 168 1.12 1.42 10.97
CA HIS A 168 -0.13 1.33 10.22
C HIS A 168 0.07 1.71 8.76
N ALA A 169 -0.58 0.97 7.88
CA ALA A 169 -0.59 1.20 6.44
C ALA A 169 -1.95 1.73 5.99
N VAL A 170 -1.93 2.70 5.08
CA VAL A 170 -3.11 3.36 4.52
C VAL A 170 -2.88 3.77 3.08
N LEU A 171 -3.91 4.32 2.42
CA LEU A 171 -3.79 4.86 1.08
C LEU A 171 -3.68 6.39 1.11
N LEU A 172 -2.59 6.94 0.57
CA LEU A 172 -2.47 8.36 0.28
C LEU A 172 -3.32 8.71 -0.93
N VAL A 173 -4.27 9.65 -0.78
CA VAL A 173 -5.23 10.02 -1.83
C VAL A 173 -5.23 11.50 -2.18
N GLY A 174 -4.51 12.34 -1.44
CA GLY A 174 -4.49 13.78 -1.71
C GLY A 174 -3.64 14.57 -0.74
N TRP A 175 -3.72 15.88 -0.90
CA TRP A 175 -3.12 16.85 0.01
C TRP A 175 -3.83 18.19 -0.04
N ASP A 176 -3.64 19.00 1.01
CA ASP A 176 -4.03 20.39 1.05
C ASP A 176 -2.90 21.24 1.67
N ASP A 177 -2.27 22.08 0.86
CA ASP A 177 -1.15 22.94 1.31
C ASP A 177 -1.61 24.04 2.28
N SER A 178 -2.91 24.35 2.27
CA SER A 178 -3.53 25.37 3.14
C SER A 178 -4.27 24.77 4.34
N TYR A 179 -4.18 23.46 4.56
CA TYR A 179 -4.81 22.84 5.73
C TYR A 179 -4.20 23.42 7.00
N SER A 180 -5.06 24.12 7.78
CA SER A 180 -4.58 24.91 8.92
C SER A 180 -3.95 24.02 9.99
N LYS A 181 -2.79 24.45 10.48
CA LYS A 181 -2.13 23.86 11.64
C LYS A 181 -2.97 23.90 12.92
N ASP A 182 -3.97 24.78 12.98
CA ASP A 182 -4.87 24.90 14.13
C ASP A 182 -5.90 23.78 14.20
N ASN A 183 -6.01 22.95 13.17
CA ASN A 183 -6.83 21.74 13.17
C ASN A 183 -6.23 20.60 14.00
N PHE A 184 -4.95 20.67 14.33
CA PHE A 184 -4.24 19.63 15.10
C PHE A 184 -4.28 19.97 16.60
N MET A 185 -4.25 18.93 17.45
CA MET A 185 -4.21 19.12 18.91
C MET A 185 -2.86 19.66 19.40
N ILE A 186 -1.77 19.08 18.89
CA ILE A 186 -0.44 19.67 18.96
C ILE A 186 -0.28 20.50 17.71
N THR A 187 -0.03 21.80 17.83
CA THR A 187 0.16 22.67 16.67
C THR A 187 1.47 22.36 15.96
N PRO A 188 1.45 21.88 14.70
CA PRO A 188 2.68 21.67 13.95
C PRO A 188 3.34 23.00 13.56
N PRO A 189 4.62 22.99 13.12
CA PRO A 189 5.35 24.19 12.76
C PRO A 189 4.73 25.05 11.64
N GLY A 190 3.88 24.46 10.80
CA GLY A 190 3.22 25.17 9.68
C GLY A 190 1.98 24.45 9.18
N ASP A 191 1.31 25.10 8.23
CA ASP A 191 0.14 24.55 7.55
C ASP A 191 0.52 23.42 6.58
N GLY A 192 -0.48 22.69 6.12
CA GLY A 192 -0.40 21.64 5.12
C GLY A 192 -0.58 20.23 5.71
N ALA A 193 -1.38 19.45 4.99
CA ALA A 193 -1.64 18.05 5.33
C ALA A 193 -1.74 17.19 4.08
N PHE A 194 -1.41 15.93 4.22
CA PHE A 194 -1.80 14.86 3.30
C PHE A 194 -3.16 14.31 3.69
N ILE A 195 -3.91 13.80 2.72
CA ILE A 195 -5.22 13.17 2.88
C ILE A 195 -5.05 11.67 2.71
N LEU A 196 -5.45 10.92 3.73
CA LEU A 196 -5.32 9.46 3.78
C LEU A 196 -6.68 8.79 3.83
N LYS A 197 -6.90 7.75 3.03
CA LYS A 197 -8.00 6.82 3.16
C LYS A 197 -7.58 5.71 4.11
N ASN A 198 -8.32 5.55 5.21
CA ASN A 198 -8.09 4.50 6.20
C ASN A 198 -8.93 3.25 5.90
N SER A 199 -8.70 2.19 6.64
CA SER A 199 -9.39 0.91 6.58
C SER A 199 -10.13 0.55 7.89
N TRP A 200 -10.71 1.55 8.55
CA TRP A 200 -11.45 1.37 9.82
C TRP A 200 -12.94 1.72 9.70
N GLY A 201 -13.49 1.63 8.47
CA GLY A 201 -14.87 1.97 8.18
C GLY A 201 -15.13 3.48 8.09
N THR A 202 -16.33 3.82 7.68
CA THR A 202 -16.76 5.23 7.46
C THR A 202 -17.06 5.98 8.74
N ASP A 203 -17.21 5.28 9.87
CA ASP A 203 -17.43 5.92 11.18
C ASP A 203 -16.13 6.51 11.77
N PHE A 204 -14.98 6.15 11.20
CA PHE A 204 -13.70 6.70 11.61
C PHE A 204 -13.41 8.01 10.86
N GLY A 205 -12.90 9.02 11.59
CA GLY A 205 -12.36 10.25 11.02
C GLY A 205 -13.40 11.08 10.28
N ASP A 206 -13.05 11.49 9.08
CA ASP A 206 -13.89 12.21 8.14
C ASP A 206 -14.40 11.22 7.07
N GLU A 207 -15.47 10.48 7.40
CA GLU A 207 -16.05 9.43 6.54
C GLU A 207 -15.02 8.35 6.12
N GLY A 208 -14.12 7.96 7.03
CA GLY A 208 -13.05 6.99 6.80
C GLY A 208 -11.74 7.60 6.35
N TYR A 209 -11.66 8.92 6.27
CA TYR A 209 -10.44 9.65 5.91
C TYR A 209 -9.84 10.37 7.11
N LEU A 210 -8.55 10.68 7.01
CA LEU A 210 -7.84 11.52 7.98
C LEU A 210 -6.84 12.43 7.27
N TYR A 211 -6.44 13.48 8.01
CA TYR A 211 -5.46 14.48 7.56
C TYR A 211 -4.20 14.36 8.40
N ILE A 212 -3.07 14.07 7.76
CA ILE A 212 -1.79 13.98 8.46
C ILE A 212 -0.92 15.19 8.13
N SER A 213 -0.38 15.82 9.18
CA SER A 213 0.47 17.00 9.01
C SER A 213 1.68 16.70 8.12
N TYR A 214 2.10 17.66 7.28
CA TYR A 214 3.39 17.61 6.59
C TYR A 214 4.56 17.46 7.56
N TYR A 215 4.40 17.92 8.79
CA TYR A 215 5.41 17.88 9.84
C TYR A 215 5.41 16.60 10.66
N ASP A 216 4.51 15.66 10.37
CA ASP A 216 4.52 14.32 11.00
C ASP A 216 5.88 13.65 10.80
N THR A 217 6.46 13.17 11.89
CA THR A 217 7.84 12.68 11.91
C THR A 217 8.00 11.29 11.36
N GLN A 218 6.90 10.53 11.25
CA GLN A 218 6.93 9.13 10.84
C GLN A 218 6.16 8.86 9.53
N PHE A 219 5.44 9.85 8.99
CA PHE A 219 4.73 9.69 7.73
C PHE A 219 5.70 9.52 6.55
N VAL A 220 5.67 8.35 5.91
CA VAL A 220 6.59 7.97 4.83
C VAL A 220 8.05 8.21 5.24
N ARG A 221 8.42 7.71 6.43
CA ARG A 221 9.77 7.72 6.96
C ARG A 221 10.23 6.28 7.18
N GLY A 222 11.43 5.97 6.77
CA GLY A 222 11.98 4.61 6.91
C GLY A 222 11.50 3.62 5.83
N TYR A 223 10.32 3.81 5.26
CA TYR A 223 9.73 2.94 4.25
C TYR A 223 9.30 3.75 3.02
N PRO A 224 9.40 3.18 1.79
CA PRO A 224 8.94 3.86 0.58
C PRO A 224 7.42 3.95 0.54
N ALA A 225 6.89 4.95 -0.17
CA ALA A 225 5.51 4.88 -0.66
C ALA A 225 5.48 4.07 -1.95
N ILE A 226 4.41 3.29 -2.16
CA ILE A 226 4.31 2.38 -3.30
C ILE A 226 3.04 2.66 -4.09
N GLY A 227 3.19 2.76 -5.41
CA GLY A 227 2.09 2.88 -6.35
C GLY A 227 2.15 1.82 -7.44
N VAL A 228 1.00 1.58 -8.07
CA VAL A 228 0.88 0.65 -9.19
C VAL A 228 0.89 1.43 -10.50
N ILE A 229 1.67 0.97 -11.47
CA ILE A 229 1.69 1.53 -12.82
C ILE A 229 0.75 0.71 -13.70
N VAL A 230 -0.39 1.32 -14.08
CA VAL A 230 -1.33 0.72 -15.02
C VAL A 230 -0.99 1.16 -16.43
N ASN A 231 -0.86 0.18 -17.33
CA ASN A 231 -0.60 0.39 -18.74
C ASN A 231 -1.61 -0.43 -19.56
N ASN A 232 -2.00 0.07 -20.72
CA ASN A 232 -2.90 -0.62 -21.67
C ASN A 232 -2.22 -1.69 -22.53
N THR A 233 -0.93 -1.94 -22.32
CA THR A 233 -0.14 -2.95 -23.01
C THR A 233 0.27 -4.07 -22.07
N VAL A 234 0.01 -5.30 -22.47
CA VAL A 234 0.61 -6.47 -21.84
C VAL A 234 2.06 -6.55 -22.29
N SER A 235 2.99 -6.21 -21.40
CA SER A 235 4.43 -6.21 -21.68
C SER A 235 5.04 -7.58 -21.52
N TYR A 236 4.51 -8.38 -20.56
CA TYR A 236 5.04 -9.70 -20.20
C TYR A 236 3.90 -10.72 -20.17
N ASN A 237 4.16 -11.93 -20.63
CA ASN A 237 3.20 -13.03 -20.63
C ASN A 237 3.61 -14.22 -19.75
N LYS A 238 4.80 -14.16 -19.17
CA LYS A 238 5.32 -15.14 -18.20
C LYS A 238 6.14 -14.43 -17.15
N ASN A 239 6.05 -14.95 -15.93
CA ASN A 239 6.84 -14.52 -14.79
C ASN A 239 7.59 -15.71 -14.22
N TYR A 240 8.91 -15.57 -14.06
CA TYR A 240 9.78 -16.53 -13.39
C TYR A 240 10.31 -15.86 -12.13
N GLN A 241 9.87 -16.33 -10.97
CA GLN A 241 10.15 -15.70 -9.69
C GLN A 241 10.43 -16.75 -8.61
N ILE A 242 11.36 -16.47 -7.71
CA ILE A 242 11.65 -17.29 -6.53
C ILE A 242 11.04 -16.64 -5.28
N ASP A 243 11.21 -15.34 -5.11
CA ASP A 243 10.79 -14.62 -3.93
C ASP A 243 9.34 -14.12 -4.06
N ILE A 244 8.39 -15.07 -4.04
CA ILE A 244 6.96 -14.79 -4.29
C ILE A 244 6.36 -13.85 -3.23
N THR A 245 6.86 -13.91 -2.00
CA THR A 245 6.36 -13.12 -0.87
C THR A 245 7.02 -11.74 -0.73
N GLY A 246 7.88 -11.38 -1.67
CA GLY A 246 8.67 -10.15 -1.58
C GLY A 246 9.83 -10.26 -0.57
N MET A 247 10.42 -9.14 -0.23
CA MET A 247 11.55 -9.07 0.69
C MET A 247 11.05 -9.15 2.15
N ASP A 248 11.42 -10.21 2.86
CA ASP A 248 11.21 -10.37 4.31
C ASP A 248 12.43 -9.93 5.11
N LYS A 249 13.61 -10.36 4.65
CA LYS A 249 14.89 -10.10 5.34
C LYS A 249 15.99 -9.79 4.34
N TYR A 250 16.97 -9.04 4.82
CA TYR A 250 18.24 -8.92 4.15
C TYR A 250 19.39 -9.35 5.09
N GLU A 251 20.39 -10.01 4.56
CA GLU A 251 21.59 -10.38 5.30
C GLU A 251 22.77 -9.52 4.83
N ASN A 252 23.50 -8.98 5.79
CA ASN A 252 24.72 -8.26 5.51
C ASN A 252 25.92 -9.18 5.78
N PHE A 253 26.61 -9.57 4.73
CA PHE A 253 27.77 -10.46 4.80
C PHE A 253 29.07 -9.74 5.19
N ASN A 254 29.06 -8.41 5.41
CA ASN A 254 30.26 -7.58 5.65
C ASN A 254 31.37 -7.78 4.60
N LEU A 255 31.00 -8.08 3.37
CA LEU A 255 31.87 -8.26 2.24
C LEU A 255 31.81 -7.07 1.30
N SER A 256 32.93 -6.73 0.67
CA SER A 256 32.97 -5.65 -0.33
C SER A 256 32.23 -6.02 -1.63
N GLN A 257 31.97 -7.31 -1.84
CA GLN A 257 31.31 -7.83 -3.02
C GLN A 257 30.61 -9.15 -2.69
N VAL A 258 29.35 -9.26 -3.07
CA VAL A 258 28.52 -10.48 -2.93
C VAL A 258 27.94 -10.80 -4.29
N TYR A 259 27.95 -12.07 -4.67
CA TYR A 259 27.26 -12.58 -5.86
C TYR A 259 26.09 -13.43 -5.42
N TYR A 260 24.96 -13.25 -6.07
CA TYR A 260 23.81 -14.13 -5.94
C TYR A 260 23.28 -14.48 -7.33
N ALA A 261 22.61 -15.61 -7.44
CA ALA A 261 21.99 -16.06 -8.68
C ALA A 261 20.75 -16.92 -8.37
N ASN A 262 19.77 -16.77 -9.23
CA ASN A 262 18.61 -17.67 -9.29
C ASN A 262 18.63 -18.39 -10.64
N GLU A 263 18.23 -19.66 -10.63
CA GLU A 263 18.15 -20.48 -11.83
C GLU A 263 16.69 -20.81 -12.11
N PHE A 264 16.27 -20.64 -13.35
CA PHE A 264 14.93 -20.92 -13.80
C PHE A 264 14.97 -21.84 -15.02
N GLU A 265 14.08 -22.85 -15.04
CA GLU A 265 13.83 -23.65 -16.21
C GLU A 265 12.76 -22.99 -17.09
N ALA A 266 13.09 -22.67 -18.35
CA ALA A 266 12.15 -22.08 -19.27
C ALA A 266 11.02 -23.07 -19.62
N LEU A 267 9.78 -22.60 -19.53
CA LEU A 267 8.59 -23.40 -19.88
C LEU A 267 8.41 -23.59 -21.40
N GLY A 268 9.32 -23.07 -22.19
CA GLY A 268 9.30 -23.16 -23.64
C GLY A 268 10.41 -22.33 -24.27
N ASN A 269 10.26 -22.00 -25.55
CA ASN A 269 11.16 -21.10 -26.25
C ASN A 269 10.78 -19.66 -25.91
N ASP A 270 11.30 -19.15 -24.81
CA ASP A 270 10.97 -17.84 -24.28
C ASP A 270 12.05 -16.81 -24.60
N LEU A 271 11.62 -15.59 -24.82
CA LEU A 271 12.50 -14.43 -24.93
C LEU A 271 12.49 -13.69 -23.59
N ILE A 272 13.65 -13.51 -22.95
CA ILE A 272 13.77 -12.70 -21.74
C ILE A 272 13.55 -11.24 -22.14
N ALA A 273 12.44 -10.66 -21.70
CA ALA A 273 12.07 -9.28 -21.96
C ALA A 273 12.56 -8.32 -20.87
N ALA A 274 12.63 -8.79 -19.60
CA ALA A 274 13.12 -8.01 -18.49
C ALA A 274 13.72 -8.91 -17.39
N VAL A 275 14.59 -8.33 -16.58
CA VAL A 275 15.12 -8.92 -15.33
C VAL A 275 14.96 -7.87 -14.26
N GLY A 276 14.25 -8.21 -13.17
CA GLY A 276 14.13 -7.39 -11.98
C GLY A 276 15.12 -7.87 -10.90
N THR A 277 15.71 -6.92 -10.15
CA THR A 277 16.63 -7.18 -9.04
C THR A 277 16.25 -6.35 -7.84
#